data_d882687e33057ab9aeb44bf2d96536e5
#
_entry.id   d882687e33057ab9aeb44bf2d96536e5
#
_cell.length_a   1.000
_cell.length_b   1.000
_cell.length_c   1.000
_cell.angle_alpha   90.00
_cell.angle_beta   90.00
_cell.angle_gamma   90.00
#
_symmetry.space_group_name_H-M   'P 1'
#
loop_
_entity.id
_entity.type
_entity.pdbx_description
1 polymer ?
#
loop_
_entity_poly.entity_id
_entity_poly.type
_entity_poly.pdbx_seq_one_letter_code
_entity_poly.pdbx_strand_id
1 'polypeptide(L)'
;NPGDSFNLIFYIENLSPWPSANSVYLNLTSDNIGIEILNNNQYVDIIESDSIYDNLLNPFEIIVSQDIEVGLYDFNLNINSSNQDQSYNKDFEISIPVTLFQSGYPYDTNSQVSSSPLAIDLDDDGSLEVIFGDYAGLIHVLSADGSSWNENLFPYDTGEQIWSSPAAADIDLDGLVDFVIASKNKHLYGFDQNGLKFDYDADQFLIGTPAIGNIDSDDELEVVIGGYTSSGDVFAVNADGTDVDNFPVQINEKIWKGVALHDFNGDGLDEIIVTTDGDDLIARVDGSGSVETLLIADDKFRSSPSIVKSGNDYVIMAGSYDDRMYAISSSGEMVFEIEAGDKVNSSASFVDLDGMVYAFFGSDNGLLHAVDLNGGDLAGWPQEIGGSIDNSVSFADLDGDGSPEAMIGVAGQLYAFHMDGSLYNYFPIPYEFSFTSTPLIADIDQDGDLEIISGSAGALVSVDVMEAGTIGSYWSQDRGNNQKTGYYEVTESECSSPLLGDVNCDALVDILDVLMIVNTIINESAITDYQAWASDLNQDQIIDILDILMIVNTIIN
;
A
#
# COMPACT_ATOMS: atom_id res chain seq x y z
N ASN A 1 -4.85 17.28 12.89
CA ASN A 1 -4.30 16.04 13.42
C ASN A 1 -3.82 16.26 14.87
N PRO A 2 -3.53 15.22 15.65
CA PRO A 2 -2.79 15.35 16.91
C PRO A 2 -1.46 16.09 16.68
N GLY A 3 -1.14 17.06 17.57
CA GLY A 3 0.08 17.87 17.42
C GLY A 3 -0.06 19.13 16.57
N ASP A 4 -1.10 19.23 15.76
CA ASP A 4 -1.30 20.35 14.85
C ASP A 4 -1.70 21.66 15.55
N SER A 5 -1.48 22.76 14.84
CA SER A 5 -2.08 24.04 15.13
C SER A 5 -2.79 24.61 13.89
N PHE A 6 -3.96 25.19 14.09
CA PHE A 6 -4.74 25.77 13.00
C PHE A 6 -5.47 27.05 13.41
N ASN A 7 -5.84 27.85 12.42
CA ASN A 7 -6.58 29.08 12.59
C ASN A 7 -8.08 28.88 12.35
N LEU A 8 -8.90 29.14 13.38
CA LEU A 8 -10.35 29.09 13.26
C LEU A 8 -10.90 30.47 12.93
N ILE A 9 -11.56 30.57 11.78
CA ILE A 9 -12.09 31.81 11.22
C ILE A 9 -13.62 31.74 11.22
N PHE A 10 -14.26 32.85 11.67
CA PHE A 10 -15.70 33.00 11.67
C PHE A 10 -16.14 34.17 10.81
N TYR A 11 -17.26 33.98 10.12
CA TYR A 11 -18.00 35.02 9.42
C TYR A 11 -19.26 35.28 10.17
N ILE A 12 -19.41 36.52 10.71
CA ILE A 12 -20.55 36.93 11.55
C ILE A 12 -21.32 37.97 10.79
N GLU A 13 -22.56 37.65 10.43
CA GLU A 13 -23.46 38.54 9.72
C GLU A 13 -24.43 39.23 10.72
N ASN A 14 -24.52 40.56 10.66
CA ASN A 14 -25.54 41.32 11.38
C ASN A 14 -26.72 41.58 10.44
N LEU A 15 -27.71 40.71 10.48
CA LEU A 15 -28.84 40.70 9.55
C LEU A 15 -29.77 41.92 9.75
N SER A 16 -30.23 42.52 8.63
CA SER A 16 -31.34 43.48 8.62
C SER A 16 -32.65 42.81 9.12
N PRO A 17 -33.52 43.48 9.93
CA PRO A 17 -33.51 44.90 10.27
C PRO A 17 -32.86 45.24 11.60
N TRP A 18 -31.92 44.42 12.12
CA TRP A 18 -31.27 44.69 13.38
C TRP A 18 -30.35 45.91 13.29
N PRO A 19 -30.27 46.76 14.34
CA PRO A 19 -29.34 47.87 14.36
C PRO A 19 -27.89 47.39 14.42
N SER A 20 -26.94 48.30 14.15
CA SER A 20 -25.52 48.04 14.32
C SER A 20 -25.22 47.47 15.71
N ALA A 21 -24.48 46.37 15.74
CA ALA A 21 -24.01 45.73 16.98
C ALA A 21 -22.73 46.44 17.44
N ASN A 22 -22.76 47.03 18.65
CA ASN A 22 -21.63 47.73 19.21
C ASN A 22 -20.98 46.92 20.33
N SER A 23 -19.68 47.14 20.55
CA SER A 23 -18.93 46.46 21.61
C SER A 23 -19.15 44.94 21.55
N VAL A 24 -18.87 44.34 20.40
CA VAL A 24 -19.05 42.92 20.21
C VAL A 24 -17.85 42.16 20.77
N TYR A 25 -18.11 41.21 21.63
CA TYR A 25 -17.11 40.31 22.19
C TYR A 25 -17.34 38.92 21.68
N LEU A 26 -16.28 38.30 21.21
CA LEU A 26 -16.25 36.90 20.80
C LEU A 26 -15.38 36.15 21.80
N ASN A 27 -15.93 35.09 22.39
CA ASN A 27 -15.21 34.24 23.31
C ASN A 27 -15.34 32.78 22.86
N LEU A 28 -14.22 32.15 22.50
CA LEU A 28 -14.15 30.77 22.13
C LEU A 28 -13.61 29.93 23.28
N THR A 29 -14.31 28.87 23.65
CA THR A 29 -13.91 27.94 24.71
C THR A 29 -14.06 26.51 24.27
N SER A 30 -13.25 25.63 24.85
CA SER A 30 -13.42 24.18 24.82
C SER A 30 -13.12 23.63 26.20
N ASP A 31 -13.90 22.64 26.64
CA ASP A 31 -13.69 21.94 27.91
C ASP A 31 -12.81 20.69 27.74
N ASN A 32 -12.37 20.41 26.49
CA ASN A 32 -11.61 19.22 26.15
C ASN A 32 -10.14 19.32 26.59
N ILE A 33 -9.65 18.29 27.25
CA ILE A 33 -8.23 18.16 27.59
C ILE A 33 -7.46 17.93 26.29
N GLY A 34 -6.34 18.63 26.11
CA GLY A 34 -5.52 18.53 24.90
C GLY A 34 -5.86 19.56 23.82
N ILE A 35 -6.84 20.45 24.05
CA ILE A 35 -7.12 21.61 23.20
C ILE A 35 -6.72 22.88 23.89
N GLU A 36 -5.80 23.65 23.31
CA GLU A 36 -5.45 25.00 23.77
C GLU A 36 -5.93 26.03 22.75
N ILE A 37 -6.56 27.10 23.24
CA ILE A 37 -7.06 28.20 22.38
C ILE A 37 -6.28 29.46 22.71
N LEU A 38 -5.45 29.89 21.79
CA LEU A 38 -4.79 31.18 21.87
C LEU A 38 -5.73 32.27 21.36
N ASN A 39 -5.61 33.49 21.91
CA ASN A 39 -6.47 34.61 21.56
C ASN A 39 -7.98 34.32 21.73
N ASN A 40 -8.34 33.54 22.75
CA ASN A 40 -9.70 33.06 23.00
C ASN A 40 -10.77 34.16 23.22
N ASN A 41 -10.37 35.43 23.36
CA ASN A 41 -11.24 36.59 23.49
C ASN A 41 -10.88 37.63 22.44
N GLN A 42 -11.87 38.04 21.66
CA GLN A 42 -11.72 39.09 20.66
C GLN A 42 -12.75 40.18 20.85
N TYR A 43 -12.36 41.42 20.52
CA TYR A 43 -13.22 42.59 20.61
C TYR A 43 -13.36 43.27 19.25
N VAL A 44 -14.61 43.51 18.85
CA VAL A 44 -14.99 44.24 17.65
C VAL A 44 -15.80 45.46 18.05
N ASP A 45 -15.36 46.65 17.70
CA ASP A 45 -16.00 47.89 18.10
C ASP A 45 -17.43 47.97 17.58
N ILE A 46 -17.64 47.68 16.31
CA ILE A 46 -18.96 47.70 15.65
C ILE A 46 -19.06 46.72 14.52
N ILE A 47 -20.21 46.06 14.40
CA ILE A 47 -20.64 45.36 13.20
C ILE A 47 -21.90 46.03 12.68
N GLU A 48 -21.80 46.73 11.57
CA GLU A 48 -22.91 47.51 11.01
C GLU A 48 -24.09 46.62 10.62
N SER A 49 -25.28 47.20 10.60
CA SER A 49 -26.48 46.47 10.10
C SER A 49 -26.28 46.07 8.66
N ASP A 50 -26.67 44.83 8.31
CA ASP A 50 -26.56 44.26 6.97
C ASP A 50 -25.09 44.16 6.48
N SER A 51 -24.16 43.89 7.42
CA SER A 51 -22.74 43.69 7.10
C SER A 51 -22.19 42.39 7.73
N ILE A 52 -21.10 41.92 7.16
CA ILE A 52 -20.36 40.75 7.62
C ILE A 52 -19.05 41.21 8.25
N TYR A 53 -18.72 40.63 9.38
CA TYR A 53 -17.42 40.71 10.03
C TYR A 53 -16.74 39.34 9.94
N ASP A 54 -15.46 39.32 9.67
CA ASP A 54 -14.61 38.15 9.82
C ASP A 54 -13.44 38.42 10.75
N ASN A 55 -12.85 37.35 11.29
CA ASN A 55 -11.68 37.45 12.15
C ASN A 55 -10.36 37.05 11.44
N LEU A 56 -10.30 37.16 10.13
CA LEU A 56 -9.13 36.82 9.33
C LEU A 56 -7.82 37.49 9.79
N LEU A 57 -7.90 38.72 10.24
CA LEU A 57 -6.73 39.47 10.72
C LEU A 57 -6.29 39.13 12.16
N ASN A 58 -7.13 38.43 12.89
CA ASN A 58 -6.89 37.99 14.28
C ASN A 58 -7.67 36.69 14.52
N PRO A 59 -7.28 35.57 13.91
CA PRO A 59 -8.01 34.31 14.07
C PRO A 59 -7.89 33.77 15.50
N PHE A 60 -8.80 32.86 15.88
CA PHE A 60 -8.57 31.98 17.01
C PHE A 60 -7.56 30.91 16.60
N GLU A 61 -6.42 30.90 17.23
CA GLU A 61 -5.41 29.90 17.03
C GLU A 61 -5.66 28.72 17.98
N ILE A 62 -5.83 27.54 17.42
CA ILE A 62 -6.08 26.30 18.15
C ILE A 62 -4.81 25.47 18.11
N ILE A 63 -4.36 24.97 19.25
CA ILE A 63 -3.27 24.02 19.36
C ILE A 63 -3.85 22.71 19.87
N VAL A 64 -3.57 21.65 19.16
CA VAL A 64 -3.98 20.27 19.47
C VAL A 64 -2.80 19.55 20.11
N SER A 65 -3.01 18.92 21.26
CA SER A 65 -1.95 18.12 21.91
C SER A 65 -1.60 16.89 21.07
N GLN A 66 -0.34 16.53 21.08
CA GLN A 66 0.15 15.31 20.41
C GLN A 66 -0.46 14.02 20.99
N ASP A 67 -0.83 14.04 22.27
CA ASP A 67 -1.42 12.88 22.98
C ASP A 67 -2.96 12.87 22.95
N ILE A 68 -3.61 13.70 22.12
CA ILE A 68 -5.07 13.76 22.05
C ILE A 68 -5.60 12.53 21.29
N GLU A 69 -6.71 11.96 21.78
CA GLU A 69 -7.37 10.88 21.05
C GLU A 69 -8.04 11.41 19.77
N VAL A 70 -8.07 10.62 18.71
CA VAL A 70 -8.86 10.95 17.50
C VAL A 70 -10.35 10.93 17.83
N GLY A 71 -11.10 11.92 17.31
CA GLY A 71 -12.53 12.04 17.64
C GLY A 71 -13.10 13.43 17.38
N LEU A 72 -14.34 13.66 17.82
CA LEU A 72 -15.01 14.96 17.72
C LEU A 72 -14.80 15.77 19.00
N TYR A 73 -14.35 17.01 18.83
CA TYR A 73 -14.06 17.94 19.91
C TYR A 73 -14.96 19.16 19.83
N ASP A 74 -15.67 19.45 20.94
CA ASP A 74 -16.65 20.52 21.00
C ASP A 74 -16.04 21.84 21.45
N PHE A 75 -16.40 22.89 20.74
CA PHE A 75 -16.08 24.27 21.01
C PHE A 75 -17.36 25.06 21.19
N ASN A 76 -17.33 26.04 22.09
CA ASN A 76 -18.44 26.98 22.31
C ASN A 76 -17.98 28.40 21.97
N LEU A 77 -18.55 29.00 20.91
CA LEU A 77 -18.37 30.38 20.55
C LEU A 77 -19.50 31.22 21.19
N ASN A 78 -19.18 31.96 22.23
CA ASN A 78 -20.08 32.96 22.80
C ASN A 78 -19.92 34.29 22.07
N ILE A 79 -21.02 34.83 21.56
CA ILE A 79 -21.09 36.15 20.94
C ILE A 79 -21.96 37.05 21.85
N ASN A 80 -21.37 38.10 22.41
CA ASN A 80 -22.13 39.08 23.12
C ASN A 80 -21.90 40.50 22.59
N SER A 81 -22.93 41.30 22.63
CA SER A 81 -22.93 42.69 22.19
C SER A 81 -23.91 43.50 23.06
N SER A 82 -23.58 44.74 23.38
CA SER A 82 -24.49 45.61 24.11
C SER A 82 -24.45 47.02 23.54
N ASN A 83 -25.62 47.59 23.30
CA ASN A 83 -25.80 49.02 23.13
C ASN A 83 -26.70 49.58 24.26
N GLN A 84 -26.97 50.89 24.27
CA GLN A 84 -27.63 51.57 25.41
C GLN A 84 -28.99 50.97 25.83
N ASP A 85 -29.71 50.27 24.91
CA ASP A 85 -31.07 49.78 25.12
C ASP A 85 -31.26 48.28 24.87
N GLN A 86 -30.28 47.60 24.29
CA GLN A 86 -30.36 46.18 23.91
C GLN A 86 -29.06 45.43 24.19
N SER A 87 -29.21 44.17 24.59
CA SER A 87 -28.09 43.23 24.71
C SER A 87 -28.36 41.96 23.94
N TYR A 88 -27.35 41.46 23.28
CA TYR A 88 -27.35 40.18 22.62
C TYR A 88 -26.33 39.28 23.31
N ASN A 89 -26.70 38.05 23.59
CA ASN A 89 -25.80 37.03 24.10
C ASN A 89 -26.26 35.68 23.61
N LYS A 90 -25.39 34.97 22.89
CA LYS A 90 -25.70 33.65 22.32
C LYS A 90 -24.46 32.80 22.24
N ASP A 91 -24.63 31.52 22.54
CA ASP A 91 -23.67 30.49 22.40
C ASP A 91 -23.92 29.71 21.11
N PHE A 92 -22.85 29.33 20.44
CA PHE A 92 -22.84 28.48 19.24
C PHE A 92 -21.90 27.30 19.51
N GLU A 93 -22.46 26.10 19.47
CA GLU A 93 -21.69 24.88 19.59
C GLU A 93 -21.13 24.51 18.20
N ILE A 94 -19.85 24.13 18.15
CA ILE A 94 -19.11 23.76 16.95
C ILE A 94 -18.33 22.51 17.31
N SER A 95 -18.48 21.45 16.51
CA SER A 95 -17.69 20.24 16.69
C SER A 95 -16.66 20.15 15.57
N ILE A 96 -15.39 19.99 15.91
CA ILE A 96 -14.28 19.88 14.98
C ILE A 96 -13.67 18.49 15.16
N PRO A 97 -13.51 17.70 14.07
CA PRO A 97 -12.86 16.41 14.15
C PRO A 97 -11.34 16.57 14.29
N VAL A 98 -10.74 15.81 15.20
CA VAL A 98 -9.32 15.47 15.19
C VAL A 98 -9.19 14.10 14.53
N THR A 99 -8.47 14.02 13.44
CA THR A 99 -8.31 12.83 12.62
C THR A 99 -6.83 12.59 12.35
N LEU A 100 -6.51 11.47 11.72
CA LEU A 100 -5.18 11.20 11.15
C LEU A 100 -5.21 11.34 9.61
N PHE A 101 -6.27 11.92 9.03
CA PHE A 101 -6.29 12.11 7.59
C PHE A 101 -5.30 13.19 7.16
N GLN A 102 -4.50 12.86 6.16
CA GLN A 102 -3.57 13.78 5.52
C GLN A 102 -4.30 15.01 4.96
N SER A 103 -3.64 16.16 4.97
CA SER A 103 -4.22 17.41 4.45
C SER A 103 -4.59 17.26 2.96
N GLY A 104 -5.84 17.65 2.60
CA GLY A 104 -6.36 17.47 1.24
C GLY A 104 -7.06 16.14 1.01
N TYR A 105 -7.00 15.23 1.96
CA TYR A 105 -7.68 13.93 1.93
C TYR A 105 -8.76 13.83 3.02
N PRO A 106 -9.80 12.95 2.82
CA PRO A 106 -10.04 12.09 1.66
C PRO A 106 -10.30 12.88 0.37
N TYR A 107 -9.71 12.43 -0.76
CA TYR A 107 -10.00 12.97 -2.08
C TYR A 107 -11.26 12.31 -2.64
N ASP A 108 -12.34 13.09 -2.70
CA ASP A 108 -13.68 12.60 -3.09
C ASP A 108 -13.77 12.41 -4.62
N THR A 109 -13.85 11.16 -5.06
CA THR A 109 -14.07 10.81 -6.46
C THR A 109 -15.56 10.67 -6.82
N ASN A 110 -16.45 10.60 -5.81
CA ASN A 110 -17.86 10.19 -5.98
C ASN A 110 -18.00 8.85 -6.73
N SER A 111 -16.96 8.02 -6.73
CA SER A 111 -16.84 6.78 -7.47
C SER A 111 -15.95 5.82 -6.70
N GLN A 112 -16.11 4.51 -6.93
CA GLN A 112 -15.25 3.51 -6.29
C GLN A 112 -13.82 3.57 -6.85
N VAL A 113 -12.84 3.53 -5.95
CA VAL A 113 -11.41 3.44 -6.26
C VAL A 113 -10.94 2.04 -5.91
N SER A 114 -10.97 1.11 -6.88
CA SER A 114 -10.43 -0.27 -6.72
C SER A 114 -9.00 -0.40 -7.23
N SER A 115 -8.53 0.57 -7.99
CA SER A 115 -7.13 0.74 -8.37
C SER A 115 -6.32 0.98 -7.11
N SER A 116 -5.33 0.15 -6.82
CA SER A 116 -4.36 0.42 -5.75
C SER A 116 -3.49 1.59 -6.18
N PRO A 117 -3.31 2.62 -5.34
CA PRO A 117 -2.54 3.81 -5.72
C PRO A 117 -1.06 3.48 -5.89
N LEU A 118 -0.38 4.32 -6.68
CA LEU A 118 1.05 4.33 -6.90
C LEU A 118 1.58 5.73 -6.62
N ALA A 119 2.70 5.87 -5.89
CA ALA A 119 3.40 7.14 -5.70
C ALA A 119 4.76 7.09 -6.39
N ILE A 120 5.00 8.04 -7.27
CA ILE A 120 6.26 8.22 -8.01
C ILE A 120 6.55 9.70 -8.22
N ASP A 121 7.81 10.05 -8.35
CA ASP A 121 8.24 11.36 -8.84
C ASP A 121 8.15 11.33 -10.39
N LEU A 122 7.03 11.85 -10.92
CA LEU A 122 6.70 11.73 -12.34
C LEU A 122 7.46 12.76 -13.19
N ASP A 123 7.86 13.90 -12.62
CA ASP A 123 8.50 15.01 -13.36
C ASP A 123 9.91 15.36 -12.88
N ASP A 124 10.52 14.51 -12.04
CA ASP A 124 11.88 14.63 -11.49
C ASP A 124 12.08 15.94 -10.70
N ASP A 125 11.02 16.41 -10.01
CA ASP A 125 11.08 17.60 -9.16
C ASP A 125 11.40 17.26 -7.68
N GLY A 126 11.42 15.98 -7.34
CA GLY A 126 11.68 15.41 -6.04
C GLY A 126 10.42 15.20 -5.18
N SER A 127 9.25 15.63 -5.64
CA SER A 127 7.97 15.38 -4.99
C SER A 127 7.33 14.12 -5.56
N LEU A 128 6.46 13.46 -4.79
CA LEU A 128 5.75 12.27 -5.27
C LEU A 128 4.34 12.63 -5.74
N GLU A 129 3.97 12.13 -6.91
CA GLU A 129 2.61 12.14 -7.41
C GLU A 129 1.90 10.84 -7.11
N VAL A 130 0.64 10.95 -6.67
CA VAL A 130 -0.23 9.80 -6.39
C VAL A 130 -1.12 9.52 -7.60
N ILE A 131 -0.94 8.33 -8.20
CA ILE A 131 -1.61 7.91 -9.45
C ILE A 131 -2.58 6.78 -9.14
N PHE A 132 -3.82 6.89 -9.65
CA PHE A 132 -4.85 5.84 -9.51
C PHE A 132 -5.97 5.99 -10.54
N GLY A 133 -6.79 4.94 -10.69
CA GLY A 133 -7.99 4.96 -11.52
C GLY A 133 -9.27 4.77 -10.71
N ASP A 134 -10.42 5.17 -11.25
CA ASP A 134 -11.71 5.00 -10.60
C ASP A 134 -12.77 4.30 -11.49
N TYR A 135 -13.91 3.96 -10.91
CA TYR A 135 -15.02 3.34 -11.64
C TYR A 135 -15.81 4.31 -12.53
N ALA A 136 -15.56 5.63 -12.44
CA ALA A 136 -16.06 6.59 -13.42
C ALA A 136 -15.27 6.54 -14.72
N GLY A 137 -14.09 5.88 -14.71
CA GLY A 137 -13.19 5.76 -15.86
C GLY A 137 -12.15 6.85 -15.92
N LEU A 138 -11.91 7.53 -14.81
CA LEU A 138 -10.94 8.61 -14.71
C LEU A 138 -9.60 8.10 -14.16
N ILE A 139 -8.53 8.49 -14.83
CA ILE A 139 -7.16 8.36 -14.34
C ILE A 139 -6.81 9.68 -13.63
N HIS A 140 -6.44 9.59 -12.37
CA HIS A 140 -6.06 10.72 -11.53
C HIS A 140 -4.55 10.73 -11.30
N VAL A 141 -3.96 11.92 -11.28
CA VAL A 141 -2.60 12.18 -10.82
C VAL A 141 -2.68 13.37 -9.88
N LEU A 142 -2.38 13.15 -8.62
CA LEU A 142 -2.49 14.14 -7.55
C LEU A 142 -1.13 14.47 -6.96
N SER A 143 -0.93 15.73 -6.59
CA SER A 143 0.17 16.14 -5.70
C SER A 143 -0.14 15.73 -4.24
N ALA A 144 0.84 15.80 -3.37
CA ALA A 144 0.75 15.40 -1.96
C ALA A 144 -0.43 16.06 -1.19
N ASP A 145 -0.79 17.29 -1.54
CA ASP A 145 -1.89 18.04 -0.93
C ASP A 145 -3.29 17.67 -1.49
N GLY A 146 -3.40 16.62 -2.30
CA GLY A 146 -4.65 16.18 -2.93
C GLY A 146 -5.11 17.05 -4.11
N SER A 147 -4.36 18.07 -4.52
CA SER A 147 -4.67 18.82 -5.74
C SER A 147 -4.28 18.04 -6.99
N SER A 148 -4.94 18.32 -8.13
CA SER A 148 -4.51 17.73 -9.41
C SER A 148 -3.10 18.21 -9.77
N TRP A 149 -2.18 17.27 -10.03
CA TRP A 149 -0.82 17.58 -10.44
C TRP A 149 -0.78 18.44 -11.73
N ASN A 150 -1.64 18.11 -12.70
CA ASN A 150 -1.76 18.89 -13.95
C ASN A 150 -3.18 18.87 -14.47
N GLU A 151 -3.98 19.91 -14.19
CA GLU A 151 -5.39 20.04 -14.58
C GLU A 151 -5.64 20.02 -16.10
N ASN A 152 -4.61 20.18 -16.94
CA ASN A 152 -4.76 20.10 -18.39
C ASN A 152 -4.64 18.66 -18.93
N LEU A 153 -4.04 17.77 -18.16
CA LEU A 153 -3.82 16.38 -18.52
C LEU A 153 -4.72 15.43 -17.71
N PHE A 154 -4.90 15.71 -16.43
CA PHE A 154 -5.62 14.86 -15.48
C PHE A 154 -6.73 15.60 -14.73
N PRO A 155 -7.85 14.94 -14.39
CA PRO A 155 -8.10 13.52 -14.66
C PRO A 155 -8.29 13.23 -16.16
N TYR A 156 -7.74 12.09 -16.63
CA TYR A 156 -7.90 11.63 -18.01
C TYR A 156 -9.09 10.66 -18.10
N ASP A 157 -10.05 10.93 -19.00
CA ASP A 157 -11.28 10.15 -19.13
C ASP A 157 -11.10 9.01 -20.18
N THR A 158 -11.13 7.76 -19.73
CA THR A 158 -11.08 6.57 -20.58
C THR A 158 -12.47 6.12 -21.05
N GLY A 159 -13.53 6.64 -20.46
CA GLY A 159 -14.93 6.34 -20.80
C GLY A 159 -15.49 5.05 -20.20
N GLU A 160 -14.70 4.20 -19.54
CA GLU A 160 -15.11 2.96 -18.89
C GLU A 160 -14.33 2.72 -17.61
N GLN A 161 -14.87 1.91 -16.69
CA GLN A 161 -14.30 1.62 -15.38
C GLN A 161 -12.84 1.22 -15.43
N ILE A 162 -12.07 1.71 -14.46
CA ILE A 162 -10.68 1.31 -14.22
C ILE A 162 -10.64 0.48 -12.94
N TRP A 163 -10.23 -0.77 -13.06
CA TRP A 163 -10.01 -1.71 -11.94
C TRP A 163 -8.52 -1.98 -11.73
N SER A 164 -7.75 -1.77 -12.78
CA SER A 164 -6.30 -1.94 -12.83
C SER A 164 -5.60 -0.94 -11.91
N SER A 165 -4.57 -1.40 -11.21
CA SER A 165 -3.61 -0.51 -10.56
C SER A 165 -2.57 -0.02 -11.58
N PRO A 166 -2.00 1.17 -11.44
CA PRO A 166 -0.91 1.65 -12.31
C PRO A 166 0.40 0.92 -12.02
N ALA A 167 1.23 0.75 -13.05
CA ALA A 167 2.64 0.33 -12.96
C ALA A 167 3.53 1.42 -13.58
N ALA A 168 4.78 1.55 -13.11
CA ALA A 168 5.70 2.60 -13.59
C ALA A 168 7.14 2.13 -13.70
N ALA A 169 7.82 2.62 -14.74
CA ALA A 169 9.26 2.51 -14.99
C ALA A 169 9.64 3.52 -16.07
N ASP A 170 10.94 3.73 -16.32
CA ASP A 170 11.45 4.31 -17.56
C ASP A 170 11.44 3.18 -18.62
N ILE A 171 10.32 3.06 -19.37
CA ILE A 171 10.05 1.90 -20.23
C ILE A 171 10.89 1.96 -21.52
N ASP A 172 11.03 3.14 -22.13
CA ASP A 172 11.77 3.37 -23.36
C ASP A 172 13.20 3.91 -23.14
N LEU A 173 13.67 3.93 -21.90
CA LEU A 173 15.00 4.35 -21.48
C LEU A 173 15.37 5.77 -21.93
N ASP A 174 14.37 6.68 -22.02
CA ASP A 174 14.58 8.07 -22.38
C ASP A 174 14.96 8.96 -21.18
N GLY A 175 14.95 8.40 -19.97
CA GLY A 175 15.29 9.05 -18.71
C GLY A 175 14.11 9.71 -18.01
N LEU A 176 12.88 9.55 -18.52
CA LEU A 176 11.64 9.96 -17.89
C LEU A 176 10.91 8.75 -17.32
N VAL A 177 10.20 8.95 -16.22
CA VAL A 177 9.37 7.88 -15.68
C VAL A 177 8.06 7.82 -16.47
N ASP A 178 7.73 6.61 -16.93
CA ASP A 178 6.45 6.30 -17.55
C ASP A 178 5.54 5.60 -16.55
N PHE A 179 4.24 5.79 -16.68
CA PHE A 179 3.27 4.91 -16.02
C PHE A 179 2.24 4.35 -17.00
N VAL A 180 1.79 3.15 -16.73
CA VAL A 180 0.79 2.46 -17.52
C VAL A 180 -0.39 2.04 -16.66
N ILE A 181 -1.59 2.11 -17.22
CA ILE A 181 -2.83 1.71 -16.56
C ILE A 181 -3.84 1.19 -17.58
N ALA A 182 -4.59 0.15 -17.20
CA ALA A 182 -5.56 -0.46 -18.10
C ALA A 182 -6.99 -0.07 -17.74
N SER A 183 -7.85 0.06 -18.74
CA SER A 183 -9.28 0.31 -18.58
C SER A 183 -10.13 -0.82 -19.15
N LYS A 184 -11.29 -0.99 -18.59
CA LYS A 184 -12.29 -1.97 -19.05
C LYS A 184 -12.83 -1.66 -20.44
N ASN A 185 -12.53 -0.49 -21.00
CA ASN A 185 -12.77 -0.16 -22.41
C ASN A 185 -11.90 -0.96 -23.39
N LYS A 186 -11.04 -1.87 -22.89
CA LYS A 186 -10.11 -2.76 -23.60
C LYS A 186 -8.77 -2.15 -23.96
N HIS A 187 -8.47 -0.98 -23.45
CA HIS A 187 -7.25 -0.26 -23.76
C HIS A 187 -6.26 -0.28 -22.58
N LEU A 188 -4.99 -0.36 -22.92
CA LEU A 188 -3.86 -0.09 -22.05
C LEU A 188 -3.29 1.27 -22.44
N TYR A 189 -3.18 2.17 -21.49
CA TYR A 189 -2.68 3.52 -21.68
C TYR A 189 -1.32 3.68 -21.05
N GLY A 190 -0.36 4.27 -21.80
CA GLY A 190 0.93 4.69 -21.30
C GLY A 190 1.06 6.21 -21.30
N PHE A 191 1.60 6.76 -20.22
CA PHE A 191 1.79 8.20 -20.00
C PHE A 191 3.19 8.47 -19.47
N ASP A 192 3.70 9.66 -19.77
CA ASP A 192 4.82 10.31 -19.10
C ASP A 192 4.41 11.69 -18.56
N GLN A 193 5.33 12.48 -18.05
CA GLN A 193 5.07 13.86 -17.61
C GLN A 193 4.54 14.79 -18.72
N ASN A 194 4.68 14.43 -19.99
CA ASN A 194 4.20 15.22 -21.13
C ASN A 194 2.79 14.83 -21.57
N GLY A 195 2.24 13.72 -21.06
CA GLY A 195 0.90 13.20 -21.34
C GLY A 195 0.89 11.82 -21.95
N LEU A 196 -0.12 11.52 -22.77
CA LEU A 196 -0.33 10.19 -23.37
C LEU A 196 0.80 9.85 -24.36
N LYS A 197 1.54 8.75 -24.10
CA LYS A 197 2.56 8.18 -25.00
C LYS A 197 1.93 7.20 -25.99
N PHE A 198 1.16 6.23 -25.49
CA PHE A 198 0.48 5.26 -26.32
C PHE A 198 -0.91 4.89 -25.81
N ASP A 199 -1.74 4.37 -26.70
CA ASP A 199 -3.08 3.87 -26.47
C ASP A 199 -3.20 2.54 -27.24
N TYR A 200 -3.06 1.40 -26.51
CA TYR A 200 -3.05 0.06 -27.08
C TYR A 200 -4.43 -0.59 -26.94
N ASP A 201 -5.07 -0.98 -28.07
CA ASP A 201 -6.36 -1.68 -28.11
C ASP A 201 -6.13 -3.21 -28.12
N ALA A 202 -6.36 -3.88 -27.00
CA ALA A 202 -6.27 -5.33 -26.87
C ALA A 202 -7.48 -6.08 -27.45
N ASP A 203 -8.56 -5.38 -27.84
CA ASP A 203 -9.88 -5.96 -28.19
C ASP A 203 -10.46 -6.93 -27.12
N GLN A 204 -9.87 -6.98 -25.92
CA GLN A 204 -10.31 -7.77 -24.76
C GLN A 204 -10.43 -6.88 -23.53
N PHE A 205 -11.36 -7.20 -22.62
CA PHE A 205 -11.43 -6.47 -21.35
C PHE A 205 -10.13 -6.61 -20.59
N LEU A 206 -9.54 -5.48 -20.21
CA LEU A 206 -8.37 -5.40 -19.36
C LEU A 206 -8.81 -4.92 -17.99
N ILE A 207 -8.69 -5.78 -16.98
CA ILE A 207 -9.14 -5.50 -15.60
C ILE A 207 -8.08 -5.79 -14.55
N GLY A 208 -7.06 -6.56 -14.92
CA GLY A 208 -5.91 -6.86 -14.07
C GLY A 208 -4.88 -5.74 -14.07
N THR A 209 -4.00 -5.74 -13.08
CA THR A 209 -2.86 -4.84 -12.98
C THR A 209 -1.80 -5.24 -14.01
N PRO A 210 -1.29 -4.33 -14.85
CA PRO A 210 -0.14 -4.60 -15.71
C PRO A 210 1.13 -4.75 -14.88
N ALA A 211 2.10 -5.48 -15.43
CA ALA A 211 3.46 -5.55 -14.91
C ALA A 211 4.46 -5.11 -15.98
N ILE A 212 5.57 -4.51 -15.56
CA ILE A 212 6.64 -4.04 -16.46
C ILE A 212 7.89 -4.89 -16.21
N GLY A 213 8.47 -5.44 -17.25
CA GLY A 213 9.69 -6.24 -17.19
C GLY A 213 10.33 -6.44 -18.55
N ASN A 214 11.46 -7.12 -18.60
CA ASN A 214 12.22 -7.39 -19.82
C ASN A 214 11.76 -8.73 -20.43
N ILE A 215 10.94 -8.70 -21.47
CA ILE A 215 10.31 -9.90 -22.08
C ILE A 215 11.04 -10.37 -23.34
N ASP A 216 11.72 -9.47 -24.02
CA ASP A 216 12.46 -9.79 -25.24
C ASP A 216 13.93 -9.41 -25.15
N SER A 217 14.68 -9.44 -26.24
CA SER A 217 16.13 -9.29 -26.20
C SER A 217 16.62 -7.89 -26.55
N ASP A 218 15.74 -6.89 -26.59
CA ASP A 218 16.18 -5.51 -26.73
C ASP A 218 16.51 -4.88 -25.35
N ASP A 219 16.83 -3.60 -25.31
CA ASP A 219 17.23 -2.94 -24.05
C ASP A 219 16.05 -2.24 -23.36
N GLU A 220 14.89 -2.08 -24.02
CA GLU A 220 13.68 -1.44 -23.48
C GLU A 220 12.91 -2.43 -22.58
N LEU A 221 11.89 -1.93 -21.88
CA LEU A 221 11.02 -2.78 -21.05
C LEU A 221 9.65 -2.91 -21.70
N GLU A 222 8.98 -4.02 -21.42
CA GLU A 222 7.66 -4.33 -21.95
C GLU A 222 6.60 -4.30 -20.86
N VAL A 223 5.38 -3.98 -21.28
CA VAL A 223 4.20 -4.00 -20.43
C VAL A 223 3.41 -5.28 -20.65
N VAL A 224 3.28 -6.09 -19.61
CA VAL A 224 2.57 -7.38 -19.66
C VAL A 224 1.23 -7.28 -18.95
N ILE A 225 0.15 -7.75 -19.61
CA ILE A 225 -1.19 -7.77 -19.03
C ILE A 225 -2.02 -8.95 -19.55
N GLY A 226 -2.94 -9.43 -18.70
CA GLY A 226 -3.88 -10.50 -19.04
C GLY A 226 -5.24 -9.99 -19.53
N GLY A 227 -5.81 -10.66 -20.55
CA GLY A 227 -7.14 -10.40 -21.07
C GLY A 227 -8.23 -11.14 -20.29
N TYR A 228 -9.33 -10.45 -19.97
CA TYR A 228 -10.50 -11.01 -19.28
C TYR A 228 -11.61 -11.37 -20.25
N THR A 229 -11.42 -12.41 -21.00
CA THR A 229 -12.45 -13.03 -21.90
C THR A 229 -12.32 -14.55 -21.83
N SER A 230 -13.33 -15.29 -22.35
CA SER A 230 -13.29 -16.77 -22.41
C SER A 230 -12.22 -17.32 -23.36
N SER A 231 -11.59 -16.46 -24.13
CA SER A 231 -10.42 -16.74 -24.97
C SER A 231 -9.31 -15.78 -24.60
N GLY A 232 -9.08 -15.59 -23.28
CA GLY A 232 -8.12 -14.62 -22.79
C GLY A 232 -6.71 -14.91 -23.25
N ASP A 233 -6.01 -13.84 -23.58
CA ASP A 233 -4.63 -13.85 -24.03
C ASP A 233 -3.74 -13.15 -22.99
N VAL A 234 -2.45 -13.45 -23.03
CA VAL A 234 -1.41 -12.65 -22.40
C VAL A 234 -0.84 -11.71 -23.44
N PHE A 235 -0.91 -10.43 -23.19
CA PHE A 235 -0.33 -9.37 -24.01
C PHE A 235 1.02 -8.95 -23.44
N ALA A 236 1.99 -8.72 -24.32
CA ALA A 236 3.22 -7.99 -24.02
C ALA A 236 3.32 -6.88 -25.06
N VAL A 237 3.51 -5.66 -24.58
CA VAL A 237 3.41 -4.42 -25.37
C VAL A 237 4.67 -3.59 -25.18
N ASN A 238 5.32 -3.22 -26.28
CA ASN A 238 6.49 -2.35 -26.30
C ASN A 238 6.15 -0.93 -25.86
N ALA A 239 7.16 -0.15 -25.49
CA ALA A 239 7.04 1.26 -25.09
C ALA A 239 6.32 2.16 -26.11
N ASP A 240 6.35 1.79 -27.41
CA ASP A 240 5.67 2.51 -28.48
C ASP A 240 4.20 2.07 -28.72
N GLY A 241 3.68 1.13 -27.91
CA GLY A 241 2.34 0.59 -28.02
C GLY A 241 2.16 -0.48 -29.11
N THR A 242 3.22 -1.11 -29.58
CA THR A 242 3.16 -2.24 -30.50
C THR A 242 3.27 -3.58 -29.77
N ASP A 243 2.76 -4.66 -30.36
CA ASP A 243 2.94 -5.99 -29.81
C ASP A 243 4.41 -6.40 -29.80
N VAL A 244 4.86 -7.04 -28.73
CA VAL A 244 6.12 -7.79 -28.68
C VAL A 244 6.05 -8.99 -29.65
N ASP A 245 7.17 -9.37 -30.26
CA ASP A 245 7.22 -10.54 -31.13
C ASP A 245 6.72 -11.80 -30.38
N ASN A 246 5.87 -12.60 -31.03
CA ASN A 246 5.15 -13.78 -30.51
C ASN A 246 3.98 -13.50 -29.56
N PHE A 247 3.69 -12.27 -29.22
CA PHE A 247 2.50 -11.88 -28.45
C PHE A 247 1.42 -11.29 -29.38
N PRO A 248 0.13 -11.34 -28.98
CA PRO A 248 -0.40 -11.93 -27.74
C PRO A 248 -0.36 -13.48 -27.74
N VAL A 249 -0.14 -14.06 -26.57
CA VAL A 249 -0.10 -15.51 -26.33
C VAL A 249 -1.46 -16.00 -25.86
N GLN A 250 -2.04 -16.97 -26.59
CA GLN A 250 -3.36 -17.52 -26.27
C GLN A 250 -3.30 -18.49 -25.09
N ILE A 251 -3.89 -18.11 -23.97
CA ILE A 251 -4.15 -18.99 -22.82
C ILE A 251 -5.51 -19.69 -22.99
N ASN A 252 -6.46 -19.07 -23.69
CA ASN A 252 -7.86 -19.48 -23.87
C ASN A 252 -8.65 -19.54 -22.56
N GLU A 253 -8.25 -18.77 -21.56
CA GLU A 253 -8.84 -18.68 -20.24
C GLU A 253 -8.86 -17.23 -19.76
N LYS A 254 -9.78 -16.90 -18.86
CA LYS A 254 -9.88 -15.55 -18.28
C LYS A 254 -8.76 -15.32 -17.30
N ILE A 255 -8.07 -14.20 -17.46
CA ILE A 255 -7.11 -13.71 -16.46
C ILE A 255 -7.80 -12.58 -15.69
N TRP A 256 -8.02 -12.79 -14.37
CA TRP A 256 -8.82 -11.87 -13.55
C TRP A 256 -8.02 -10.73 -12.94
N LYS A 257 -6.84 -11.02 -12.40
CA LYS A 257 -5.97 -10.04 -11.73
C LYS A 257 -4.65 -9.87 -12.48
N GLY A 258 -3.65 -9.28 -11.83
CA GLY A 258 -2.33 -9.04 -12.40
C GLY A 258 -1.52 -10.33 -12.65
N VAL A 259 -0.49 -10.19 -13.43
CA VAL A 259 0.51 -11.23 -13.71
C VAL A 259 1.70 -11.06 -12.76
N ALA A 260 2.64 -12.03 -12.72
CA ALA A 260 3.93 -11.83 -12.06
C ALA A 260 5.06 -12.09 -13.05
N LEU A 261 6.17 -11.36 -12.89
CA LEU A 261 7.33 -11.40 -13.77
C LEU A 261 8.59 -11.72 -12.97
N HIS A 262 9.40 -12.64 -13.49
CA HIS A 262 10.73 -12.92 -12.96
C HIS A 262 11.54 -13.77 -13.92
N ASP A 263 12.85 -13.52 -14.02
CA ASP A 263 13.81 -14.35 -14.76
C ASP A 263 14.17 -15.60 -13.93
N PHE A 264 13.43 -16.70 -14.13
CA PHE A 264 13.65 -17.96 -13.40
C PHE A 264 14.86 -18.74 -13.90
N ASN A 265 15.30 -18.50 -15.13
CA ASN A 265 16.32 -19.30 -15.79
C ASN A 265 17.69 -18.60 -15.87
N GLY A 266 17.77 -17.31 -15.55
CA GLY A 266 18.99 -16.49 -15.51
C GLY A 266 19.48 -16.09 -16.91
N ASP A 267 18.59 -16.00 -17.91
CA ASP A 267 18.95 -15.58 -19.26
C ASP A 267 18.80 -14.06 -19.50
N GLY A 268 18.27 -13.35 -18.52
CA GLY A 268 18.04 -11.92 -18.53
C GLY A 268 16.68 -11.51 -19.06
N LEU A 269 15.80 -12.48 -19.38
CA LEU A 269 14.43 -12.24 -19.81
C LEU A 269 13.46 -12.78 -18.76
N ASP A 270 12.42 -12.00 -18.47
CA ASP A 270 11.41 -12.38 -17.48
C ASP A 270 10.42 -13.41 -18.07
N GLU A 271 10.18 -14.48 -17.33
CA GLU A 271 9.03 -15.34 -17.54
C GLU A 271 7.80 -14.77 -16.84
N ILE A 272 6.64 -14.99 -17.46
CA ILE A 272 5.34 -14.46 -17.01
C ILE A 272 4.57 -15.57 -16.29
N ILE A 273 4.19 -15.36 -15.04
CA ILE A 273 3.29 -16.24 -14.31
C ILE A 273 1.88 -15.65 -14.35
N VAL A 274 0.91 -16.48 -14.77
CA VAL A 274 -0.52 -16.12 -14.84
C VAL A 274 -1.37 -17.10 -14.05
N THR A 275 -2.48 -16.60 -13.50
CA THR A 275 -3.54 -17.38 -12.86
C THR A 275 -4.85 -17.19 -13.61
N THR A 276 -5.69 -18.25 -13.71
CA THR A 276 -6.89 -18.21 -14.55
C THR A 276 -8.20 -18.44 -13.77
N ASP A 277 -9.31 -17.87 -14.31
CA ASP A 277 -10.69 -17.94 -13.75
C ASP A 277 -11.59 -18.86 -14.62
N GLY A 278 -11.10 -20.02 -15.00
CA GLY A 278 -11.83 -20.97 -15.84
C GLY A 278 -11.35 -22.40 -15.70
N ASP A 279 -10.23 -22.76 -16.30
CA ASP A 279 -9.58 -24.09 -16.16
C ASP A 279 -8.65 -24.16 -14.93
N ASP A 280 -8.71 -23.14 -14.07
CA ASP A 280 -8.13 -23.16 -12.72
C ASP A 280 -6.61 -23.38 -12.69
N LEU A 281 -5.90 -22.68 -13.62
CA LEU A 281 -4.47 -22.89 -13.88
C LEU A 281 -3.59 -21.85 -13.17
N ILE A 282 -2.40 -22.31 -12.74
CA ILE A 282 -1.19 -21.49 -12.68
C ILE A 282 -0.34 -21.90 -13.90
N ALA A 283 -0.01 -20.96 -14.77
CA ALA A 283 0.78 -21.20 -15.95
C ALA A 283 1.95 -20.22 -16.08
N ARG A 284 3.03 -20.67 -16.72
CA ARG A 284 4.20 -19.87 -17.09
C ARG A 284 4.21 -19.66 -18.59
N VAL A 285 4.49 -18.43 -19.02
CA VAL A 285 4.68 -18.03 -20.42
C VAL A 285 6.07 -17.45 -20.55
N ASP A 286 6.84 -17.88 -21.56
CA ASP A 286 8.16 -17.32 -21.88
C ASP A 286 8.09 -16.33 -23.06
N GLY A 287 9.17 -15.55 -23.30
CA GLY A 287 9.26 -14.56 -24.37
C GLY A 287 9.14 -15.17 -25.78
N SER A 288 9.26 -16.50 -25.95
CA SER A 288 8.98 -17.19 -27.22
C SER A 288 7.50 -17.45 -27.46
N GLY A 289 6.63 -17.14 -26.48
CA GLY A 289 5.21 -17.45 -26.51
C GLY A 289 4.86 -18.89 -26.11
N SER A 290 5.80 -19.63 -25.51
CA SER A 290 5.56 -20.99 -25.04
C SER A 290 4.83 -20.99 -23.71
N VAL A 291 3.80 -21.82 -23.55
CA VAL A 291 2.98 -21.93 -22.36
C VAL A 291 3.22 -23.24 -21.65
N GLU A 292 3.54 -23.19 -20.37
CA GLU A 292 3.65 -24.35 -19.48
C GLU A 292 2.65 -24.28 -18.34
N THR A 293 1.85 -25.33 -18.13
CA THR A 293 0.97 -25.43 -16.96
C THR A 293 1.77 -25.94 -15.78
N LEU A 294 1.83 -25.14 -14.69
CA LEU A 294 2.53 -25.49 -13.47
C LEU A 294 1.62 -26.21 -12.47
N LEU A 295 0.36 -25.75 -12.32
CA LEU A 295 -0.63 -26.33 -11.39
C LEU A 295 -2.03 -26.22 -11.98
N ILE A 296 -2.89 -27.18 -11.62
CA ILE A 296 -4.35 -27.14 -11.81
C ILE A 296 -4.97 -27.33 -10.43
N ALA A 297 -5.76 -26.34 -9.96
CA ALA A 297 -6.50 -26.40 -8.69
C ALA A 297 -7.89 -27.04 -8.86
N ASP A 298 -8.65 -27.13 -7.76
CA ASP A 298 -10.02 -27.66 -7.76
C ASP A 298 -11.08 -26.58 -8.09
N ASP A 299 -10.73 -25.29 -8.04
CA ASP A 299 -11.56 -24.14 -8.44
C ASP A 299 -10.62 -22.98 -8.89
N LYS A 300 -11.21 -21.95 -9.44
CA LYS A 300 -10.55 -20.82 -10.11
C LYS A 300 -9.63 -20.01 -9.23
N PHE A 301 -8.65 -19.41 -9.85
CA PHE A 301 -7.80 -18.40 -9.25
C PHE A 301 -8.33 -17.00 -9.54
N ARG A 302 -8.49 -16.18 -8.47
CA ARG A 302 -8.81 -14.75 -8.57
C ARG A 302 -7.84 -13.88 -7.77
N SER A 303 -6.76 -14.45 -7.27
CA SER A 303 -5.60 -13.70 -6.78
C SER A 303 -4.58 -13.51 -7.90
N SER A 304 -3.76 -12.48 -7.82
CA SER A 304 -2.53 -12.42 -8.63
C SER A 304 -1.50 -13.40 -8.07
N PRO A 305 -0.69 -14.04 -8.91
CA PRO A 305 0.45 -14.82 -8.43
C PRO A 305 1.50 -13.90 -7.81
N SER A 306 2.19 -14.36 -6.76
CA SER A 306 3.30 -13.65 -6.13
C SER A 306 4.50 -14.59 -6.03
N ILE A 307 5.71 -14.06 -6.20
CA ILE A 307 6.94 -14.82 -6.31
C ILE A 307 7.90 -14.37 -5.23
N VAL A 308 8.58 -15.33 -4.59
CA VAL A 308 9.66 -15.06 -3.65
C VAL A 308 10.79 -16.07 -3.83
N LYS A 309 12.03 -15.61 -3.68
CA LYS A 309 13.20 -16.50 -3.69
C LYS A 309 13.24 -17.35 -2.42
N SER A 310 13.49 -18.65 -2.57
CA SER A 310 13.67 -19.60 -1.47
C SER A 310 14.89 -20.48 -1.75
N GLY A 311 16.02 -20.13 -1.16
CA GLY A 311 17.30 -20.78 -1.44
C GLY A 311 17.74 -20.65 -2.89
N ASN A 312 17.89 -21.79 -3.56
CA ASN A 312 18.28 -21.85 -4.98
C ASN A 312 17.09 -21.96 -5.94
N ASP A 313 15.85 -21.88 -5.45
CA ASP A 313 14.61 -21.95 -6.22
C ASP A 313 13.70 -20.77 -5.84
N TYR A 314 12.51 -20.76 -6.41
CA TYR A 314 11.49 -19.74 -6.17
C TYR A 314 10.20 -20.42 -5.71
N VAL A 315 9.48 -19.74 -4.84
CA VAL A 315 8.11 -20.11 -4.43
C VAL A 315 7.14 -19.16 -5.11
N ILE A 316 6.18 -19.74 -5.85
CA ILE A 316 5.07 -19.03 -6.47
C ILE A 316 3.83 -19.29 -5.61
N MET A 317 3.18 -18.22 -5.13
CA MET A 317 1.98 -18.34 -4.32
C MET A 317 0.77 -17.75 -5.03
N ALA A 318 -0.37 -18.47 -4.96
CA ALA A 318 -1.64 -18.00 -5.50
C ALA A 318 -2.83 -18.56 -4.70
N GLY A 319 -3.81 -17.69 -4.42
CA GLY A 319 -5.04 -18.03 -3.71
C GLY A 319 -6.14 -18.48 -4.67
N SER A 320 -6.87 -19.53 -4.30
CA SER A 320 -7.95 -20.13 -5.07
C SER A 320 -9.32 -20.02 -4.40
N TYR A 321 -10.37 -20.23 -5.18
CA TYR A 321 -11.76 -20.32 -4.73
C TYR A 321 -12.12 -21.68 -4.13
N ASP A 322 -11.19 -22.65 -4.15
CA ASP A 322 -11.30 -23.92 -3.44
C ASP A 322 -10.87 -23.85 -1.95
N ASP A 323 -10.86 -22.61 -1.42
CA ASP A 323 -10.54 -22.28 -0.03
C ASP A 323 -9.06 -22.47 0.35
N ARG A 324 -8.14 -22.46 -0.66
CA ARG A 324 -6.70 -22.69 -0.43
C ARG A 324 -5.82 -21.55 -0.96
N MET A 325 -4.72 -21.36 -0.25
CA MET A 325 -3.51 -20.70 -0.76
C MET A 325 -2.52 -21.78 -1.17
N TYR A 326 -2.14 -21.80 -2.43
CA TYR A 326 -1.14 -22.71 -2.99
C TYR A 326 0.24 -22.06 -2.99
N ALA A 327 1.25 -22.85 -2.65
CA ALA A 327 2.66 -22.50 -2.79
C ALA A 327 3.37 -23.60 -3.57
N ILE A 328 3.88 -23.26 -4.74
CA ILE A 328 4.57 -24.21 -5.66
C ILE A 328 5.97 -23.70 -5.98
N SER A 329 6.87 -24.64 -6.34
CA SER A 329 8.20 -24.29 -6.84
C SER A 329 8.13 -23.71 -8.26
N SER A 330 9.24 -23.16 -8.76
CA SER A 330 9.35 -22.69 -10.15
C SER A 330 9.08 -23.81 -11.18
N SER A 331 9.24 -25.08 -10.80
CA SER A 331 8.93 -26.26 -11.65
C SER A 331 7.49 -26.78 -11.50
N GLY A 332 6.65 -26.15 -10.66
CA GLY A 332 5.27 -26.57 -10.40
C GLY A 332 5.12 -27.68 -9.35
N GLU A 333 6.18 -28.03 -8.61
CA GLU A 333 6.07 -28.97 -7.51
C GLU A 333 5.43 -28.29 -6.30
N MET A 334 4.49 -28.97 -5.62
CA MET A 334 3.85 -28.45 -4.40
C MET A 334 4.89 -28.31 -3.28
N VAL A 335 5.07 -27.09 -2.78
CA VAL A 335 5.89 -26.82 -1.60
C VAL A 335 5.01 -26.97 -0.35
N PHE A 336 3.89 -26.26 -0.29
CA PHE A 336 2.84 -26.43 0.72
C PHE A 336 1.50 -25.89 0.20
N GLU A 337 0.42 -26.19 0.92
CA GLU A 337 -0.89 -25.58 0.73
C GLU A 337 -1.49 -25.24 2.09
N ILE A 338 -2.26 -24.13 2.17
CA ILE A 338 -2.93 -23.69 3.38
C ILE A 338 -4.44 -23.72 3.16
N GLU A 339 -5.17 -24.48 3.99
CA GLU A 339 -6.63 -24.41 4.08
C GLU A 339 -7.04 -23.13 4.80
N ALA A 340 -7.49 -22.11 4.05
CA ALA A 340 -7.88 -20.81 4.58
C ALA A 340 -9.30 -20.76 5.14
N GLY A 341 -10.08 -21.83 4.90
CA GLY A 341 -11.45 -22.01 5.41
C GLY A 341 -12.54 -21.27 4.64
N ASP A 342 -12.22 -20.47 3.66
CA ASP A 342 -13.06 -19.86 2.62
C ASP A 342 -12.15 -19.37 1.48
N LYS A 343 -12.73 -18.87 0.39
CA LYS A 343 -12.02 -18.42 -0.80
C LYS A 343 -10.90 -17.45 -0.51
N VAL A 344 -9.81 -17.57 -1.25
CA VAL A 344 -8.66 -16.70 -1.16
C VAL A 344 -8.57 -15.83 -2.41
N ASN A 345 -9.05 -14.57 -2.29
CA ASN A 345 -8.98 -13.54 -3.34
C ASN A 345 -7.76 -12.63 -3.21
N SER A 346 -7.25 -12.49 -1.98
CA SER A 346 -6.07 -11.71 -1.66
C SER A 346 -4.83 -12.32 -2.32
N SER A 347 -3.97 -11.51 -2.90
CA SER A 347 -2.64 -11.94 -3.35
C SER A 347 -1.69 -11.98 -2.16
N ALA A 348 -0.76 -12.92 -2.14
CA ALA A 348 0.26 -12.97 -1.09
C ALA A 348 1.20 -11.76 -1.19
N SER A 349 1.51 -11.16 -0.05
CA SER A 349 2.55 -10.14 0.13
C SER A 349 3.61 -10.71 1.07
N PHE A 350 4.87 -10.36 0.85
CA PHE A 350 5.97 -10.93 1.60
C PHE A 350 6.67 -9.91 2.49
N VAL A 351 7.19 -10.38 3.62
CA VAL A 351 8.03 -9.61 4.52
C VAL A 351 9.15 -10.50 5.07
N ASP A 352 10.36 -9.97 5.10
CA ASP A 352 11.49 -10.60 5.78
C ASP A 352 11.55 -10.11 7.23
N LEU A 353 11.53 -11.04 8.16
CA LEU A 353 11.71 -10.80 9.58
C LEU A 353 12.96 -11.55 10.04
N ASP A 354 14.05 -10.83 10.19
CA ASP A 354 15.34 -11.38 10.65
C ASP A 354 15.85 -12.56 9.82
N GLY A 355 15.70 -12.49 8.48
CA GLY A 355 16.13 -13.54 7.54
C GLY A 355 15.13 -14.68 7.38
N MET A 356 13.93 -14.55 7.94
CA MET A 356 12.83 -15.49 7.73
C MET A 356 11.67 -14.81 7.01
N VAL A 357 11.37 -15.27 5.81
CA VAL A 357 10.30 -14.68 4.99
C VAL A 357 8.95 -15.24 5.39
N TYR A 358 7.99 -14.34 5.58
CA TYR A 358 6.58 -14.66 5.81
C TYR A 358 5.72 -14.13 4.68
N ALA A 359 4.70 -14.91 4.31
CA ALA A 359 3.67 -14.55 3.35
C ALA A 359 2.38 -14.20 4.10
N PHE A 360 1.80 -13.04 3.79
CA PHE A 360 0.52 -12.58 4.33
C PHE A 360 -0.55 -12.62 3.25
N PHE A 361 -1.73 -13.13 3.58
CA PHE A 361 -2.88 -13.18 2.69
C PHE A 361 -4.19 -13.28 3.46
N GLY A 362 -5.27 -12.82 2.86
CA GLY A 362 -6.61 -12.84 3.46
C GLY A 362 -7.55 -13.83 2.77
N SER A 363 -8.62 -14.19 3.47
CA SER A 363 -9.70 -15.05 2.97
C SER A 363 -11.09 -14.44 3.18
N ASP A 364 -12.11 -14.94 2.46
CA ASP A 364 -13.49 -14.42 2.48
C ASP A 364 -14.17 -14.54 3.84
N ASN A 365 -13.68 -15.42 4.72
CA ASN A 365 -14.17 -15.56 6.11
C ASN A 365 -13.63 -14.49 7.07
N GLY A 366 -12.77 -13.59 6.60
CA GLY A 366 -12.21 -12.48 7.41
C GLY A 366 -10.98 -12.86 8.23
N LEU A 367 -10.32 -13.97 7.89
CA LEU A 367 -9.03 -14.34 8.47
C LEU A 367 -7.87 -13.75 7.64
N LEU A 368 -6.98 -13.05 8.32
CA LEU A 368 -5.71 -12.58 7.78
C LEU A 368 -4.61 -13.52 8.27
N HIS A 369 -4.05 -14.28 7.35
CA HIS A 369 -3.02 -15.29 7.60
C HIS A 369 -1.62 -14.68 7.44
N ALA A 370 -0.66 -15.22 8.21
CA ALA A 370 0.77 -14.97 8.08
C ALA A 370 1.51 -16.29 8.27
N VAL A 371 2.18 -16.78 7.22
CA VAL A 371 2.85 -18.09 7.23
C VAL A 371 4.27 -18.00 6.69
N ASP A 372 5.17 -18.82 7.21
CA ASP A 372 6.51 -18.96 6.65
C ASP A 372 6.50 -19.74 5.31
N LEU A 373 7.63 -19.81 4.61
CA LEU A 373 7.75 -20.50 3.33
C LEU A 373 7.68 -22.04 3.43
N ASN A 374 7.39 -22.59 4.63
CA ASN A 374 7.08 -24.00 4.86
C ASN A 374 5.62 -24.23 5.27
N GLY A 375 4.82 -23.14 5.34
CA GLY A 375 3.42 -23.17 5.73
C GLY A 375 3.19 -23.13 7.24
N GLY A 376 4.17 -22.78 8.06
CA GLY A 376 4.04 -22.59 9.51
C GLY A 376 3.52 -21.19 9.84
N ASP A 377 2.55 -21.08 10.76
CA ASP A 377 1.98 -19.80 11.19
C ASP A 377 3.01 -18.94 11.93
N LEU A 378 3.04 -17.64 11.62
CA LEU A 378 3.72 -16.64 12.44
C LEU A 378 3.04 -16.55 13.81
N ALA A 379 3.83 -16.40 14.85
CA ALA A 379 3.30 -16.32 16.22
C ALA A 379 2.35 -15.11 16.37
N GLY A 380 1.13 -15.36 16.88
CA GLY A 380 0.08 -14.35 16.98
C GLY A 380 -0.88 -14.31 15.78
N TRP A 381 -0.63 -15.07 14.72
CA TRP A 381 -1.47 -15.16 13.53
C TRP A 381 -2.14 -16.55 13.40
N PRO A 382 -3.26 -16.70 12.62
CA PRO A 382 -3.97 -15.65 11.89
C PRO A 382 -4.76 -14.67 12.77
N GLN A 383 -5.08 -13.46 12.22
CA GLN A 383 -5.94 -12.47 12.84
C GLN A 383 -7.35 -12.51 12.26
N GLU A 384 -8.39 -12.46 13.11
CA GLU A 384 -9.79 -12.34 12.68
C GLU A 384 -10.18 -10.86 12.66
N ILE A 385 -10.19 -10.24 11.46
CA ILE A 385 -10.47 -8.80 11.28
C ILE A 385 -11.88 -8.52 10.76
N GLY A 386 -12.60 -9.56 10.37
CA GLY A 386 -13.99 -9.49 9.92
C GLY A 386 -14.14 -8.94 8.49
N GLY A 387 -15.19 -9.38 7.80
CA GLY A 387 -15.42 -9.03 6.39
C GLY A 387 -14.57 -9.87 5.42
N SER A 388 -14.94 -9.88 4.14
CA SER A 388 -14.16 -10.51 3.08
C SER A 388 -12.87 -9.73 2.85
N ILE A 389 -11.75 -10.42 2.75
CA ILE A 389 -10.43 -9.81 2.52
C ILE A 389 -10.01 -10.08 1.08
N ASP A 390 -10.23 -9.09 0.21
CA ASP A 390 -9.89 -9.14 -1.22
C ASP A 390 -8.59 -8.39 -1.54
N ASN A 391 -8.19 -7.46 -0.67
CA ASN A 391 -6.99 -6.64 -0.80
C ASN A 391 -5.77 -7.39 -0.26
N SER A 392 -4.59 -6.98 -0.71
CA SER A 392 -3.31 -7.48 -0.20
C SER A 392 -2.79 -6.63 0.95
N VAL A 393 -1.82 -7.15 1.68
CA VAL A 393 -1.15 -6.45 2.78
C VAL A 393 0.01 -5.63 2.23
N SER A 394 0.27 -4.48 2.81
CA SER A 394 1.49 -3.70 2.60
C SER A 394 2.26 -3.56 3.90
N PHE A 395 3.57 -3.39 3.82
CA PHE A 395 4.45 -3.33 4.98
C PHE A 395 5.34 -2.10 4.93
N ALA A 396 5.59 -1.52 6.10
CA ALA A 396 6.60 -0.50 6.35
C ALA A 396 6.89 -0.47 7.86
N ASP A 397 8.04 0.02 8.24
CA ASP A 397 8.38 0.36 9.63
C ASP A 397 7.79 1.75 9.90
N LEU A 398 6.62 1.81 10.56
CA LEU A 398 5.83 3.04 10.73
C LEU A 398 6.38 3.95 11.84
N ASP A 399 7.14 3.42 12.80
CA ASP A 399 7.63 4.15 13.98
C ASP A 399 9.16 4.16 14.12
N GLY A 400 9.87 3.61 13.12
CA GLY A 400 11.33 3.61 13.07
C GLY A 400 11.99 2.71 14.11
N ASP A 401 11.27 1.72 14.65
CA ASP A 401 11.81 0.78 15.65
C ASP A 401 12.60 -0.37 15.03
N GLY A 402 12.60 -0.49 13.70
CA GLY A 402 13.29 -1.50 12.90
C GLY A 402 12.48 -2.75 12.64
N SER A 403 11.22 -2.80 13.10
CA SER A 403 10.27 -3.88 12.83
C SER A 403 9.12 -3.35 11.96
N PRO A 404 8.74 -4.02 10.87
CA PRO A 404 7.66 -3.52 10.03
C PRO A 404 6.29 -3.75 10.64
N GLU A 405 5.32 -2.92 10.28
CA GLU A 405 3.91 -3.14 10.48
C GLU A 405 3.23 -3.69 9.22
N ALA A 406 2.11 -4.39 9.41
CA ALA A 406 1.26 -4.92 8.36
C ALA A 406 -0.02 -4.07 8.23
N MET A 407 -0.23 -3.41 7.08
CA MET A 407 -1.37 -2.54 6.80
C MET A 407 -2.34 -3.17 5.80
N ILE A 408 -3.64 -3.07 6.12
CA ILE A 408 -4.70 -3.56 5.23
C ILE A 408 -6.01 -2.81 5.44
N GLY A 409 -6.69 -2.51 4.33
CA GLY A 409 -8.05 -1.96 4.34
C GLY A 409 -9.09 -3.05 4.15
N VAL A 410 -10.01 -3.21 5.13
CA VAL A 410 -11.09 -4.22 5.06
C VAL A 410 -12.40 -3.60 5.51
N ALA A 411 -13.45 -3.77 4.73
CA ALA A 411 -14.76 -3.13 4.98
C ALA A 411 -14.57 -1.62 5.17
N GLY A 412 -15.06 -1.02 6.22
CA GLY A 412 -14.87 0.40 6.56
C GLY A 412 -13.79 0.63 7.61
N GLN A 413 -12.75 -0.18 7.64
CA GLN A 413 -11.67 -0.09 8.61
C GLN A 413 -10.31 -0.20 7.92
N LEU A 414 -9.37 0.69 8.25
CA LEU A 414 -7.97 0.59 7.90
C LEU A 414 -7.22 0.06 9.13
N TYR A 415 -6.57 -1.09 8.98
CA TYR A 415 -5.81 -1.74 10.04
C TYR A 415 -4.31 -1.54 9.84
N ALA A 416 -3.60 -1.43 10.95
CA ALA A 416 -2.15 -1.60 11.04
C ALA A 416 -1.84 -2.50 12.25
N PHE A 417 -1.00 -3.50 12.03
CA PHE A 417 -0.64 -4.50 13.05
C PHE A 417 0.87 -4.58 13.19
N HIS A 418 1.36 -4.67 14.41
CA HIS A 418 2.70 -5.18 14.67
C HIS A 418 2.81 -6.65 14.28
N MET A 419 4.02 -7.14 14.07
CA MET A 419 4.25 -8.53 13.63
C MET A 419 3.79 -9.59 14.63
N ASP A 420 3.57 -9.24 15.91
CA ASP A 420 3.00 -10.14 16.92
C ASP A 420 1.46 -10.23 16.87
N GLY A 421 0.81 -9.53 15.91
CA GLY A 421 -0.63 -9.48 15.72
C GLY A 421 -1.35 -8.47 16.61
N SER A 422 -0.66 -7.68 17.43
CA SER A 422 -1.26 -6.57 18.17
C SER A 422 -1.51 -5.37 17.24
N LEU A 423 -2.55 -4.59 17.54
CA LEU A 423 -2.87 -3.38 16.76
C LEU A 423 -1.86 -2.28 17.03
N TYR A 424 -1.45 -1.58 15.96
CA TYR A 424 -0.70 -0.34 16.04
C TYR A 424 -1.53 0.77 16.67
N ASN A 425 -0.89 1.79 17.24
CA ASN A 425 -1.56 2.90 17.91
C ASN A 425 -2.60 3.59 16.97
N TYR A 426 -3.76 3.94 17.53
CA TYR A 426 -4.91 4.56 16.85
C TYR A 426 -5.64 3.68 15.82
N PHE A 427 -5.11 2.51 15.44
CA PHE A 427 -5.77 1.59 14.52
C PHE A 427 -6.70 0.60 15.24
N PRO A 428 -7.76 0.11 14.56
CA PRO A 428 -8.14 0.43 13.19
C PRO A 428 -8.78 1.81 13.07
N ILE A 429 -8.49 2.51 11.95
CA ILE A 429 -9.10 3.80 11.63
C ILE A 429 -10.41 3.57 10.88
N PRO A 430 -11.57 4.05 11.41
CA PRO A 430 -12.84 3.89 10.74
C PRO A 430 -13.02 4.88 9.60
N TYR A 431 -13.61 4.43 8.51
CA TYR A 431 -14.06 5.25 7.40
C TYR A 431 -15.48 4.91 6.98
N GLU A 432 -16.23 5.87 6.44
CA GLU A 432 -17.66 5.68 6.10
C GLU A 432 -17.88 4.70 4.93
N PHE A 433 -16.90 4.55 4.04
CA PHE A 433 -16.93 3.64 2.90
C PHE A 433 -15.99 2.46 3.11
N SER A 434 -16.32 1.33 2.46
CA SER A 434 -15.44 0.16 2.45
C SER A 434 -14.15 0.47 1.68
N PHE A 435 -13.01 0.07 2.21
CA PHE A 435 -11.75 0.06 1.49
C PHE A 435 -11.77 -1.01 0.40
N THR A 436 -11.26 -0.68 -0.77
CA THR A 436 -11.41 -1.48 -2.00
C THR A 436 -10.11 -1.67 -2.77
N SER A 437 -8.99 -1.19 -2.24
CA SER A 437 -7.66 -1.35 -2.82
C SER A 437 -6.62 -1.75 -1.79
N THR A 438 -5.52 -2.33 -2.24
CA THR A 438 -4.31 -2.55 -1.43
C THR A 438 -3.73 -1.19 -1.03
N PRO A 439 -3.36 -0.98 0.25
CA PRO A 439 -2.72 0.26 0.68
C PRO A 439 -1.36 0.47 -0.01
N LEU A 440 -1.04 1.72 -0.31
CA LEU A 440 0.29 2.23 -0.60
C LEU A 440 0.82 2.90 0.66
N ILE A 441 2.09 2.70 0.99
CA ILE A 441 2.77 3.43 2.06
C ILE A 441 3.92 4.23 1.44
N ALA A 442 3.95 5.54 1.70
CA ALA A 442 4.97 6.44 1.20
C ALA A 442 5.00 7.72 2.05
N ASP A 443 6.11 8.41 2.11
CA ASP A 443 6.26 9.78 2.61
C ASP A 443 5.97 10.72 1.42
N ILE A 444 4.69 11.08 1.21
CA ILE A 444 4.29 11.86 0.00
C ILE A 444 4.50 13.36 0.16
N ASP A 445 4.50 13.87 1.38
CA ASP A 445 4.71 15.31 1.65
C ASP A 445 6.10 15.65 2.20
N GLN A 446 6.95 14.63 2.37
CA GLN A 446 8.38 14.73 2.71
C GLN A 446 8.63 15.35 4.08
N ASP A 447 7.77 15.10 5.04
CA ASP A 447 7.94 15.56 6.41
C ASP A 447 8.63 14.54 7.33
N GLY A 448 8.81 13.30 6.85
CA GLY A 448 9.60 12.23 7.46
C GLY A 448 8.79 11.21 8.23
N ASP A 449 7.48 11.35 8.30
CA ASP A 449 6.56 10.27 8.66
C ASP A 449 5.91 9.67 7.38
N LEU A 450 5.08 8.66 7.53
CA LEU A 450 4.57 7.90 6.40
C LEU A 450 3.05 8.04 6.27
N GLU A 451 2.56 8.18 5.04
CA GLU A 451 1.14 8.09 4.74
C GLU A 451 0.75 6.68 4.31
N ILE A 452 -0.42 6.23 4.80
CA ILE A 452 -1.11 5.03 4.34
C ILE A 452 -2.25 5.43 3.42
N ILE A 453 -2.10 5.17 2.12
CA ILE A 453 -3.01 5.64 1.08
C ILE A 453 -3.79 4.46 0.51
N SER A 454 -5.12 4.51 0.55
CA SER A 454 -5.97 3.42 0.04
C SER A 454 -7.25 3.93 -0.59
N GLY A 455 -7.67 3.27 -1.67
CA GLY A 455 -8.94 3.53 -2.31
C GLY A 455 -10.12 2.97 -1.53
N SER A 456 -11.24 3.66 -1.62
CA SER A 456 -12.50 3.25 -1.01
C SER A 456 -13.65 3.27 -2.02
N ALA A 457 -14.85 2.91 -1.56
CA ALA A 457 -16.05 2.94 -2.40
C ALA A 457 -16.52 4.37 -2.82
N GLY A 458 -15.82 5.43 -2.40
CA GLY A 458 -16.20 6.81 -2.72
C GLY A 458 -15.05 7.81 -2.82
N ALA A 459 -13.86 7.46 -2.34
CA ALA A 459 -12.72 8.38 -2.26
C ALA A 459 -11.38 7.64 -2.25
N LEU A 460 -10.31 8.37 -2.52
CA LEU A 460 -8.96 8.00 -2.11
C LEU A 460 -8.71 8.57 -0.72
N VAL A 461 -8.33 7.72 0.22
CA VAL A 461 -8.07 8.06 1.62
C VAL A 461 -6.57 8.04 1.87
N SER A 462 -6.02 9.05 2.51
CA SER A 462 -4.65 9.08 3.02
C SER A 462 -4.67 9.34 4.51
N VAL A 463 -3.92 8.52 5.24
CA VAL A 463 -3.75 8.60 6.70
C VAL A 463 -2.29 8.87 6.99
N ASP A 464 -2.03 9.93 7.70
CA ASP A 464 -0.75 10.40 8.16
C ASP A 464 -0.43 9.74 9.52
N VAL A 465 0.70 9.05 9.64
CA VAL A 465 1.03 8.18 10.78
C VAL A 465 1.60 8.94 11.99
N MET A 466 2.10 10.14 11.82
CA MET A 466 2.62 11.04 12.87
C MET A 466 3.92 10.58 13.56
N GLU A 467 4.51 9.47 13.20
CA GLU A 467 5.78 8.97 13.72
C GLU A 467 6.74 8.76 12.55
N ALA A 468 8.01 9.12 12.74
CA ALA A 468 9.01 9.00 11.68
C ALA A 468 9.27 7.52 11.36
N GLY A 469 9.02 7.16 10.12
CA GLY A 469 9.06 5.80 9.63
C GLY A 469 9.96 5.60 8.40
N THR A 470 9.94 4.38 7.87
CA THR A 470 10.64 4.07 6.62
C THR A 470 9.95 2.95 5.84
N ILE A 471 9.86 3.13 4.53
CA ILE A 471 9.41 2.04 3.63
C ILE A 471 10.51 1.00 3.39
N GLY A 472 11.78 1.32 3.64
CA GLY A 472 12.92 0.42 3.49
C GLY A 472 12.89 -0.42 2.21
N SER A 473 13.12 -1.74 2.35
CA SER A 473 12.95 -2.75 1.30
C SER A 473 11.66 -3.56 1.47
N TYR A 474 10.71 -3.05 2.25
CA TYR A 474 9.46 -3.75 2.51
C TYR A 474 8.51 -3.69 1.31
N TRP A 475 7.55 -4.62 1.26
CA TRP A 475 6.48 -4.67 0.29
C TRP A 475 5.44 -3.58 0.59
N SER A 476 5.77 -2.32 0.27
CA SER A 476 5.01 -1.13 0.71
C SER A 476 3.80 -0.78 -0.17
N GLN A 477 3.52 -1.57 -1.20
CA GLN A 477 2.45 -1.29 -2.17
C GLN A 477 1.94 -2.55 -2.87
N ASP A 478 0.86 -2.42 -3.63
CA ASP A 478 0.33 -3.50 -4.46
C ASP A 478 1.41 -4.07 -5.38
N ARG A 479 1.56 -5.41 -5.39
CA ARG A 479 2.53 -6.16 -6.18
C ARG A 479 4.01 -5.87 -5.84
N GLY A 480 4.30 -5.19 -4.72
CA GLY A 480 5.61 -5.05 -4.09
C GLY A 480 6.50 -3.94 -4.60
N ASN A 481 6.41 -3.55 -5.88
CA ASN A 481 7.27 -2.52 -6.48
C ASN A 481 6.51 -1.68 -7.53
N ASN A 482 7.13 -0.62 -8.04
CA ASN A 482 6.52 0.27 -9.02
C ASN A 482 6.21 -0.43 -10.35
N GLN A 483 7.03 -1.37 -10.78
CA GLN A 483 6.84 -2.18 -11.99
C GLN A 483 5.72 -3.23 -11.83
N LYS A 484 5.22 -3.46 -10.62
CA LYS A 484 4.16 -4.42 -10.30
C LYS A 484 4.52 -5.87 -10.66
N THR A 485 5.80 -6.23 -10.58
CA THR A 485 6.29 -7.56 -10.96
C THR A 485 5.74 -8.69 -10.09
N GLY A 486 5.29 -8.38 -8.85
CA GLY A 486 4.86 -9.39 -7.90
C GLY A 486 5.99 -10.30 -7.40
N TYR A 487 7.22 -9.89 -7.61
CA TYR A 487 8.41 -10.54 -7.11
C TYR A 487 8.95 -9.83 -5.87
N TYR A 488 9.23 -10.60 -4.83
CA TYR A 488 9.90 -10.13 -3.62
C TYR A 488 11.37 -10.55 -3.64
N GLU A 489 12.23 -9.58 -3.77
CA GLU A 489 13.65 -9.80 -3.62
C GLU A 489 14.00 -9.77 -2.13
N VAL A 490 14.37 -10.92 -1.58
CA VAL A 490 14.98 -10.97 -0.25
C VAL A 490 16.32 -10.27 -0.36
N THR A 491 16.40 -9.03 0.12
CA THR A 491 17.69 -8.33 0.21
C THR A 491 18.53 -9.09 1.22
N GLU A 492 19.53 -9.84 0.74
CA GLU A 492 20.59 -10.29 1.61
C GLU A 492 21.19 -9.03 2.21
N SER A 493 20.88 -8.75 3.48
CA SER A 493 21.56 -7.67 4.17
C SER A 493 23.05 -8.02 4.13
N GLU A 494 23.83 -7.31 3.30
CA GLU A 494 25.28 -7.39 3.42
C GLU A 494 25.60 -6.96 4.84
N CYS A 495 25.91 -7.93 5.67
CA CYS A 495 26.19 -7.68 7.07
C CYS A 495 27.29 -6.63 7.18
N SER A 496 26.94 -5.43 7.59
CA SER A 496 27.84 -4.28 7.63
C SER A 496 29.01 -4.48 8.61
N SER A 497 28.88 -5.45 9.50
CA SER A 497 29.87 -5.83 10.51
C SER A 497 29.87 -7.33 10.73
N PRO A 498 30.34 -8.16 9.75
CA PRO A 498 30.33 -9.62 9.85
C PRO A 498 30.96 -10.12 11.15
N LEU A 499 30.20 -10.85 11.95
CA LEU A 499 30.64 -11.44 13.21
C LEU A 499 30.32 -12.93 13.21
N LEU A 500 31.30 -13.77 13.47
CA LEU A 500 31.10 -15.21 13.54
C LEU A 500 30.23 -15.56 14.75
N GLY A 501 29.10 -16.22 14.50
CA GLY A 501 28.09 -16.52 15.50
C GLY A 501 26.91 -15.57 15.54
N ASP A 502 26.97 -14.43 14.87
CA ASP A 502 25.89 -13.48 14.67
C ASP A 502 25.20 -13.82 13.36
N VAL A 503 24.23 -14.71 13.40
CA VAL A 503 23.58 -15.28 12.22
C VAL A 503 22.50 -14.36 11.65
N ASN A 504 21.89 -13.53 12.51
CA ASN A 504 20.86 -12.54 12.13
C ASN A 504 21.46 -11.17 11.78
N CYS A 505 22.77 -10.97 11.96
CA CYS A 505 23.49 -9.74 11.65
C CYS A 505 23.03 -8.49 12.45
N ASP A 506 22.61 -8.68 13.70
CA ASP A 506 22.22 -7.58 14.61
C ASP A 506 23.40 -7.01 15.41
N ALA A 507 24.61 -7.45 15.12
CA ALA A 507 25.88 -7.16 15.80
C ALA A 507 25.98 -7.72 17.24
N LEU A 508 25.08 -8.61 17.63
CA LEU A 508 25.11 -9.35 18.89
C LEU A 508 25.20 -10.86 18.59
N VAL A 509 25.82 -11.60 19.49
CA VAL A 509 25.78 -13.07 19.44
C VAL A 509 24.96 -13.53 20.64
N ASP A 510 23.69 -13.91 20.39
CA ASP A 510 22.74 -14.21 21.46
C ASP A 510 21.86 -15.44 21.18
N ILE A 511 20.76 -15.59 21.93
CA ILE A 511 19.88 -16.76 21.82
C ILE A 511 19.14 -16.82 20.48
N LEU A 512 18.93 -15.69 19.81
CA LEU A 512 18.23 -15.64 18.53
C LEU A 512 19.08 -16.33 17.44
N ASP A 513 20.40 -16.13 17.44
CA ASP A 513 21.31 -16.84 16.54
C ASP A 513 21.28 -18.34 16.74
N VAL A 514 21.24 -18.77 18.00
CA VAL A 514 21.09 -20.21 18.33
C VAL A 514 19.80 -20.77 17.76
N LEU A 515 18.70 -20.04 17.85
CA LEU A 515 17.41 -20.47 17.32
C LEU A 515 17.43 -20.55 15.78
N MET A 516 18.12 -19.62 15.11
CA MET A 516 18.28 -19.67 13.65
C MET A 516 19.07 -20.90 13.21
N ILE A 517 20.21 -21.20 13.86
CA ILE A 517 21.00 -22.41 13.55
C ILE A 517 20.19 -23.69 13.81
N VAL A 518 19.46 -23.75 14.93
CA VAL A 518 18.59 -24.91 15.23
C VAL A 518 17.52 -25.09 14.17
N ASN A 519 16.89 -24.00 13.72
CA ASN A 519 15.87 -24.03 12.68
C ASN A 519 16.46 -24.50 11.34
N THR A 520 17.63 -24.00 10.97
CA THR A 520 18.37 -24.43 9.77
C THR A 520 18.67 -25.93 9.79
N ILE A 521 19.14 -26.48 10.92
CA ILE A 521 19.47 -27.90 11.05
C ILE A 521 18.23 -28.79 11.01
N ILE A 522 17.11 -28.35 11.63
CA ILE A 522 15.89 -29.17 11.73
C ILE A 522 15.08 -29.17 10.43
N ASN A 523 14.98 -28.02 9.77
CA ASN A 523 14.11 -27.84 8.62
C ASN A 523 14.85 -27.91 7.28
N GLU A 524 16.18 -28.11 7.28
CA GLU A 524 17.02 -28.06 6.07
C GLU A 524 16.76 -26.79 5.25
N SER A 525 16.43 -25.66 5.94
CA SER A 525 16.13 -24.40 5.31
C SER A 525 17.33 -23.86 4.57
N ALA A 526 17.09 -23.25 3.43
CA ALA A 526 18.12 -22.52 2.69
C ALA A 526 18.59 -21.32 3.53
N ILE A 527 19.88 -21.08 3.56
CA ILE A 527 20.53 -19.99 4.27
C ILE A 527 21.42 -19.21 3.31
N THR A 528 21.59 -17.92 3.58
CA THR A 528 22.47 -17.05 2.80
C THR A 528 23.94 -17.47 2.96
N ASP A 529 24.81 -17.01 2.06
CA ASP A 529 26.25 -17.24 2.17
C ASP A 529 26.81 -16.68 3.50
N TYR A 530 26.29 -15.53 3.95
CA TYR A 530 26.64 -14.95 5.24
C TYR A 530 26.18 -15.84 6.41
N GLN A 531 24.91 -16.24 6.42
CA GLN A 531 24.35 -17.11 7.46
C GLN A 531 25.09 -18.45 7.54
N ALA A 532 25.43 -19.03 6.39
CA ALA A 532 26.23 -20.24 6.33
C ALA A 532 27.62 -20.04 6.97
N TRP A 533 28.28 -18.94 6.67
CA TRP A 533 29.57 -18.58 7.27
C TRP A 533 29.43 -18.26 8.77
N ALA A 534 28.42 -17.49 9.16
CA ALA A 534 28.21 -17.10 10.56
C ALA A 534 27.83 -18.29 11.44
N SER A 535 27.10 -19.27 10.89
CA SER A 535 26.64 -20.48 11.59
C SER A 535 27.73 -21.55 11.79
N ASP A 536 28.74 -21.60 10.91
CA ASP A 536 29.85 -22.59 10.98
C ASP A 536 30.97 -22.06 11.88
N LEU A 537 30.74 -22.13 13.21
CA LEU A 537 31.70 -21.58 14.20
C LEU A 537 32.99 -22.37 14.27
N ASN A 538 32.96 -23.65 13.96
CA ASN A 538 34.14 -24.50 13.95
C ASN A 538 34.88 -24.52 12.61
N GLN A 539 34.28 -23.93 11.56
CA GLN A 539 34.82 -23.77 10.20
C GLN A 539 35.13 -25.12 9.50
N ASP A 540 34.31 -26.14 9.76
CA ASP A 540 34.46 -27.45 9.13
C ASP A 540 33.56 -27.66 7.90
N GLN A 541 32.81 -26.62 7.50
CA GLN A 541 31.85 -26.57 6.39
C GLN A 541 30.60 -27.45 6.62
N ILE A 542 30.27 -27.77 7.86
CA ILE A 542 29.11 -28.51 8.26
C ILE A 542 28.42 -27.75 9.40
N ILE A 543 27.22 -27.29 9.18
CA ILE A 543 26.43 -26.66 10.24
C ILE A 543 25.72 -27.76 11.03
N ASP A 544 26.17 -28.00 12.28
CA ASP A 544 25.62 -29.04 13.12
C ASP A 544 25.52 -28.65 14.60
N ILE A 545 25.22 -29.63 15.46
CA ILE A 545 25.08 -29.40 16.91
C ILE A 545 26.37 -28.91 17.57
N LEU A 546 27.55 -29.10 16.96
CA LEU A 546 28.81 -28.62 17.51
C LEU A 546 28.88 -27.10 17.44
N ASP A 547 28.37 -26.51 16.36
CA ASP A 547 28.30 -25.06 16.20
C ASP A 547 27.34 -24.45 17.22
N ILE A 548 26.17 -25.07 17.44
CA ILE A 548 25.24 -24.66 18.49
C ILE A 548 25.91 -24.64 19.85
N LEU A 549 26.69 -25.66 20.17
CA LEU A 549 27.39 -25.74 21.45
C LEU A 549 28.48 -24.65 21.57
N MET A 550 29.12 -24.28 20.47
CA MET A 550 30.13 -23.22 20.44
C MET A 550 29.49 -21.85 20.62
N ILE A 551 28.39 -21.56 19.95
CA ILE A 551 27.67 -20.29 20.07
C ILE A 551 27.12 -20.11 21.50
N VAL A 552 26.47 -21.13 22.06
CA VAL A 552 26.00 -21.13 23.45
C VAL A 552 27.14 -20.86 24.43
N ASN A 553 28.30 -21.44 24.18
CA ASN A 553 29.50 -21.20 25.03
C ASN A 553 30.02 -19.76 24.88
N THR A 554 29.87 -19.14 23.70
CA THR A 554 30.22 -17.72 23.45
C THR A 554 29.26 -16.78 24.19
N ILE A 555 27.97 -17.10 24.25
CA ILE A 555 26.95 -16.31 24.94
C ILE A 555 27.11 -16.36 26.47
N ILE A 556 27.56 -17.49 27.02
CA ILE A 556 27.64 -17.70 28.48
C ILE A 556 28.97 -17.14 29.08
N ASN A 557 30.05 -16.98 28.32
CA ASN A 557 31.35 -16.54 28.79
C ASN A 557 31.64 -15.08 28.46
#